data_76f7eb771532ac72f2c8cc6dd3c4a0ac
#
_entry.id   76f7eb771532ac72f2c8cc6dd3c4a0ac
#
_cell.length_a   1.000
_cell.length_b   1.000
_cell.length_c   1.000
_cell.angle_alpha   90.00
_cell.angle_beta   90.00
_cell.angle_gamma   90.00
#
_symmetry.space_group_name_H-M   'P 1'
#
loop_
_entity.id
_entity.type
_entity.pdbx_description
1 polymer ?
#
loop_
_entity_poly.entity_id
_entity_poly.type
_entity_poly.pdbx_seq_one_letter_code
_entity_poly.pdbx_strand_id
1 'polypeptide(L)'
;MNKICQLLGTNYPIVHEPIHTLTDGKLVAAISESGALGILGINAGYKVRSDATSSASISNSNKIGTVSNNSLLDAMTERNLMNEQIDQTLSNTFRPFGVEIASTSSNPEDDHRATELVELMRKRRLTVALFEGFGKVASKAWVNLLHNSGIKIMQIINKINDISAAQSNGIDILICKSNTELASFVHQAGKTPVLAGYDTTNSHVLKDALAKGAQGVFLKTVFALAKEAPTSPIIKDKIINAQKHELISFKMNSRTIYSLPGKLPQKLAKLTQDNEDGKQIFTAADGYQGLINGMAEGNLEIGYTDIAADSYNIKTIKTAHQIIAELTNNN
;
A
#
# COMPACT_ATOMS: atom_id res chain seq x y z
N MET A 1 -22.30 1.29 16.03
CA MET A 1 -21.67 1.33 14.68
C MET A 1 -20.16 1.42 14.86
N ASN A 2 -19.36 0.65 14.11
CA ASN A 2 -17.91 0.68 14.23
C ASN A 2 -17.36 2.06 13.87
N LYS A 3 -16.42 2.57 14.67
CA LYS A 3 -15.89 3.94 14.51
C LYS A 3 -15.11 4.14 13.21
N ILE A 4 -14.40 3.10 12.75
CA ILE A 4 -13.71 3.11 11.43
C ILE A 4 -14.74 3.26 10.32
N CYS A 5 -15.81 2.45 10.34
CA CYS A 5 -16.87 2.54 9.33
C CYS A 5 -17.54 3.93 9.30
N GLN A 6 -17.76 4.53 10.46
CA GLN A 6 -18.33 5.90 10.54
C GLN A 6 -17.39 6.95 9.94
N LEU A 7 -16.10 6.86 10.25
CA LEU A 7 -15.10 7.82 9.76
C LEU A 7 -14.86 7.70 8.25
N LEU A 8 -14.82 6.47 7.73
CA LEU A 8 -14.46 6.19 6.34
C LEU A 8 -15.69 6.08 5.41
N GLY A 9 -16.91 5.99 5.95
CA GLY A 9 -18.12 5.79 5.16
C GLY A 9 -18.24 4.38 4.57
N THR A 10 -17.62 3.38 5.20
CA THR A 10 -17.59 1.98 4.73
C THR A 10 -18.58 1.10 5.49
N ASN A 11 -18.94 -0.05 4.91
CA ASN A 11 -19.80 -1.04 5.57
C ASN A 11 -18.99 -1.91 6.55
N TYR A 12 -17.73 -2.19 6.20
CA TYR A 12 -16.85 -3.06 6.97
C TYR A 12 -15.57 -2.33 7.37
N PRO A 13 -15.00 -2.63 8.57
CA PRO A 13 -13.78 -1.99 9.06
C PRO A 13 -12.53 -2.64 8.47
N ILE A 14 -12.52 -2.75 7.14
CA ILE A 14 -11.45 -3.34 6.35
C ILE A 14 -10.91 -2.28 5.42
N VAL A 15 -9.60 -2.07 5.46
CA VAL A 15 -8.89 -1.11 4.62
C VAL A 15 -7.82 -1.84 3.81
N HIS A 16 -7.77 -1.56 2.54
CA HIS A 16 -6.75 -2.10 1.64
C HIS A 16 -5.43 -1.34 1.79
N GLU A 17 -4.34 -2.04 2.05
CA GLU A 17 -2.98 -1.51 1.94
C GLU A 17 -2.54 -1.58 0.49
N PRO A 18 -2.31 -0.43 -0.18
CA PRO A 18 -1.91 -0.43 -1.58
C PRO A 18 -0.49 -0.96 -1.77
N ILE A 19 -0.23 -1.59 -2.90
CA ILE A 19 1.12 -1.84 -3.37
C ILE A 19 1.49 -0.72 -4.34
N HIS A 20 2.54 0.03 -4.03
CA HIS A 20 3.02 1.15 -4.83
C HIS A 20 3.19 0.72 -6.30
N THR A 21 2.82 1.56 -7.23
CA THR A 21 2.83 1.32 -8.69
C THR A 21 1.89 0.23 -9.20
N LEU A 22 1.58 -0.79 -8.39
CA LEU A 22 0.79 -1.95 -8.83
C LEU A 22 -0.71 -1.76 -8.64
N THR A 23 -1.14 -1.17 -7.51
CA THR A 23 -2.57 -0.99 -7.23
C THR A 23 -3.22 -0.03 -8.23
N ASP A 24 -4.26 -0.50 -8.92
CA ASP A 24 -4.99 0.26 -9.94
C ASP A 24 -6.42 0.60 -9.53
N GLY A 25 -7.07 1.48 -10.30
CA GLY A 25 -8.44 1.92 -10.05
C GLY A 25 -9.48 0.80 -10.13
N LYS A 26 -9.22 -0.27 -10.88
CA LYS A 26 -10.11 -1.44 -10.97
C LYS A 26 -10.19 -2.20 -9.64
N LEU A 27 -9.02 -2.50 -9.07
CA LEU A 27 -8.94 -3.18 -7.77
C LEU A 27 -9.57 -2.32 -6.68
N VAL A 28 -9.22 -1.03 -6.64
CA VAL A 28 -9.74 -0.07 -5.65
C VAL A 28 -11.27 0.02 -5.72
N ALA A 29 -11.82 0.11 -6.92
CA ALA A 29 -13.27 0.12 -7.11
C ALA A 29 -13.94 -1.18 -6.63
N ALA A 30 -13.38 -2.36 -6.97
CA ALA A 30 -13.93 -3.64 -6.56
C ALA A 30 -13.96 -3.82 -5.04
N ILE A 31 -12.91 -3.36 -4.35
CA ILE A 31 -12.82 -3.37 -2.87
C ILE A 31 -13.87 -2.44 -2.28
N SER A 32 -13.94 -1.21 -2.79
CA SER A 32 -14.87 -0.19 -2.28
C SER A 32 -16.32 -0.58 -2.51
N GLU A 33 -16.66 -1.10 -3.70
CA GLU A 33 -18.01 -1.58 -4.02
C GLU A 33 -18.43 -2.75 -3.11
N SER A 34 -17.47 -3.54 -2.66
CA SER A 34 -17.68 -4.63 -1.71
C SER A 34 -17.83 -4.17 -0.24
N GLY A 35 -17.78 -2.86 0.02
CA GLY A 35 -18.06 -2.26 1.33
C GLY A 35 -16.86 -2.07 2.25
N ALA A 36 -15.64 -2.32 1.79
CA ALA A 36 -14.38 -1.99 2.44
C ALA A 36 -13.83 -0.65 1.90
N LEU A 37 -12.65 -0.21 2.31
CA LEU A 37 -11.97 0.95 1.74
C LEU A 37 -10.83 0.51 0.83
N GLY A 38 -10.94 0.75 -0.47
CA GLY A 38 -9.82 0.67 -1.41
C GLY A 38 -8.96 1.94 -1.33
N ILE A 39 -7.65 1.82 -1.56
CA ILE A 39 -6.72 2.96 -1.57
C ILE A 39 -5.86 2.89 -2.82
N LEU A 40 -5.80 3.98 -3.60
CA LEU A 40 -4.82 4.19 -4.66
C LEU A 40 -3.47 4.52 -4.04
N GLY A 41 -2.46 3.73 -4.38
CA GLY A 41 -1.12 3.85 -3.81
C GLY A 41 -0.23 4.88 -4.52
N ILE A 42 0.94 5.12 -3.97
CA ILE A 42 1.99 5.95 -4.57
C ILE A 42 2.30 5.43 -5.98
N ASN A 43 2.46 6.35 -6.93
CA ASN A 43 2.73 6.06 -8.34
C ASN A 43 1.67 5.16 -9.01
N ALA A 44 0.42 5.17 -8.54
CA ALA A 44 -0.67 4.41 -9.18
C ALA A 44 -0.79 4.76 -10.66
N GLY A 45 -0.94 3.74 -11.51
CA GLY A 45 -1.03 3.92 -12.96
C GLY A 45 0.32 4.02 -13.68
N TYR A 46 1.45 4.02 -12.95
CA TYR A 46 2.76 3.98 -13.58
C TYR A 46 2.94 2.67 -14.34
N LYS A 47 3.17 2.78 -15.65
CA LYS A 47 3.52 1.66 -16.52
C LYS A 47 4.90 1.90 -17.09
N VAL A 48 5.76 0.90 -17.01
CA VAL A 48 7.00 0.97 -17.75
C VAL A 48 6.68 1.00 -19.24
N ARG A 49 7.21 1.98 -19.96
CA ARG A 49 7.13 1.97 -21.42
C ARG A 49 7.96 0.80 -21.93
N SER A 50 7.31 -0.17 -22.54
CA SER A 50 7.95 -1.26 -23.27
C SER A 50 8.61 -0.82 -24.60
N ASP A 51 8.62 0.47 -24.91
CA ASP A 51 9.08 1.01 -26.18
C ASP A 51 10.58 1.36 -26.15
N ALA A 52 11.41 0.33 -26.06
CA ALA A 52 12.85 0.42 -26.40
C ALA A 52 13.09 0.65 -27.91
N THR A 53 12.07 1.04 -28.72
CA THR A 53 12.18 1.19 -30.17
C THR A 53 11.89 2.58 -30.72
N SER A 54 11.63 3.57 -29.88
CA SER A 54 11.56 4.97 -30.37
C SER A 54 12.69 5.80 -29.79
N SER A 55 13.83 5.79 -30.49
CA SER A 55 14.88 6.81 -30.41
C SER A 55 14.37 8.13 -30.97
N ALA A 56 13.47 8.79 -30.28
CA ALA A 56 13.04 10.13 -30.63
C ALA A 56 12.98 10.98 -29.37
N SER A 57 14.04 11.76 -29.17
CA SER A 57 14.05 13.05 -28.47
C SER A 57 13.27 13.14 -27.15
N ILE A 58 13.78 12.54 -26.10
CA ILE A 58 13.62 13.10 -24.77
C ILE A 58 14.89 13.89 -24.48
N SER A 59 14.81 15.19 -24.73
CA SER A 59 15.80 16.16 -24.32
C SER A 59 16.03 16.03 -22.80
N ASN A 60 17.24 15.66 -22.45
CA ASN A 60 18.05 15.97 -21.27
C ASN A 60 17.36 16.45 -19.97
N SER A 61 16.39 15.76 -19.40
CA SER A 61 16.01 16.02 -18.02
C SER A 61 15.48 14.80 -17.23
N ASN A 62 15.33 13.64 -17.85
CA ASN A 62 14.89 12.44 -17.13
C ASN A 62 15.89 11.29 -17.31
N LYS A 63 17.13 11.50 -16.85
CA LYS A 63 17.82 10.39 -16.20
C LYS A 63 16.97 10.08 -14.97
N ILE A 64 16.17 9.02 -15.06
CA ILE A 64 15.83 8.22 -13.88
C ILE A 64 17.18 7.68 -13.41
N GLY A 65 17.99 8.61 -12.93
CA GLY A 65 19.32 8.39 -12.41
C GLY A 65 19.16 7.91 -11.00
N THR A 66 19.83 6.82 -10.67
CA THR A 66 20.29 6.46 -9.33
C THR A 66 19.43 7.04 -8.21
N VAL A 67 18.35 6.37 -8.01
CA VAL A 67 17.26 6.76 -7.14
C VAL A 67 17.73 6.78 -5.69
N SER A 68 17.71 7.95 -5.09
CA SER A 68 17.51 8.03 -3.65
C SER A 68 16.22 7.28 -3.31
N ASN A 69 16.21 6.50 -2.30
CA ASN A 69 15.30 5.55 -1.68
C ASN A 69 13.78 5.62 -1.89
N ASN A 70 13.26 6.57 -2.63
CA ASN A 70 11.84 6.78 -2.92
C ASN A 70 11.74 7.28 -4.35
N SER A 71 11.48 6.38 -5.28
CA SER A 71 11.23 6.73 -6.68
C SER A 71 9.86 7.38 -6.82
N LEU A 72 9.71 8.57 -6.25
CA LEU A 72 8.54 9.39 -6.48
C LEU A 72 8.65 10.02 -7.88
N LEU A 73 7.54 10.00 -8.61
CA LEU A 73 7.41 10.67 -9.89
C LEU A 73 7.47 12.21 -9.69
N ASP A 74 7.74 12.96 -10.75
CA ASP A 74 7.53 14.40 -10.71
C ASP A 74 6.05 14.74 -10.49
N ALA A 75 5.79 15.93 -9.94
CA ALA A 75 4.47 16.34 -9.49
C ALA A 75 3.39 16.24 -10.58
N MET A 76 3.70 16.65 -11.82
CA MET A 76 2.73 16.65 -12.89
C MET A 76 2.44 15.24 -13.40
N THR A 77 3.46 14.41 -13.54
CA THR A 77 3.32 13.01 -13.97
C THR A 77 2.51 12.23 -12.94
N GLU A 78 2.86 12.30 -11.66
CA GLU A 78 2.13 11.60 -10.61
C GLU A 78 0.67 12.05 -10.53
N ARG A 79 0.43 13.37 -10.56
CA ARG A 79 -0.92 13.94 -10.54
C ARG A 79 -1.78 13.45 -11.70
N ASN A 80 -1.23 13.42 -12.94
CA ASN A 80 -1.97 12.99 -14.11
C ASN A 80 -2.30 11.49 -14.06
N LEU A 81 -1.32 10.65 -13.73
CA LEU A 81 -1.54 9.22 -13.56
C LEU A 81 -2.53 8.92 -12.44
N MET A 82 -2.41 9.58 -11.30
CA MET A 82 -3.37 9.45 -10.19
C MET A 82 -4.78 9.87 -10.62
N ASN A 83 -4.92 10.97 -11.38
CA ASN A 83 -6.22 11.40 -11.88
C ASN A 83 -6.85 10.36 -12.82
N GLU A 84 -6.08 9.72 -13.70
CA GLU A 84 -6.55 8.62 -14.55
C GLU A 84 -7.05 7.43 -13.70
N GLN A 85 -6.33 7.08 -12.63
CA GLN A 85 -6.74 6.00 -11.72
C GLN A 85 -8.00 6.37 -10.90
N ILE A 86 -8.14 7.64 -10.51
CA ILE A 86 -9.36 8.16 -9.89
C ILE A 86 -10.54 8.04 -10.87
N ASP A 87 -10.37 8.43 -12.14
CA ASP A 87 -11.41 8.29 -13.17
C ASP A 87 -11.80 6.82 -13.38
N GLN A 88 -10.82 5.92 -13.44
CA GLN A 88 -11.06 4.49 -13.54
C GLN A 88 -11.84 3.96 -12.32
N THR A 89 -11.50 4.43 -11.12
CA THR A 89 -12.22 4.03 -9.89
C THR A 89 -13.67 4.53 -9.93
N LEU A 90 -13.88 5.83 -10.20
CA LEU A 90 -15.20 6.46 -10.24
C LEU A 90 -16.10 5.92 -11.36
N SER A 91 -15.52 5.36 -12.42
CA SER A 91 -16.30 4.70 -13.48
C SER A 91 -16.89 3.35 -13.04
N ASN A 92 -16.43 2.80 -11.92
CA ASN A 92 -16.80 1.46 -11.44
C ASN A 92 -17.41 1.45 -10.03
N THR A 93 -17.35 2.57 -9.28
CA THR A 93 -17.97 2.66 -7.95
C THR A 93 -18.30 4.11 -7.57
N PHE A 94 -19.36 4.28 -6.79
CA PHE A 94 -19.70 5.53 -6.10
C PHE A 94 -19.37 5.47 -4.59
N ARG A 95 -18.79 4.36 -4.13
CA ARG A 95 -18.40 4.17 -2.74
C ARG A 95 -17.12 4.94 -2.42
N PRO A 96 -16.91 5.29 -1.15
CA PRO A 96 -15.67 5.95 -0.71
C PRO A 96 -14.43 5.11 -1.03
N PHE A 97 -13.36 5.78 -1.43
CA PHE A 97 -12.01 5.23 -1.54
C PHE A 97 -10.99 6.30 -1.13
N GLY A 98 -9.77 5.87 -0.86
CA GLY A 98 -8.68 6.74 -0.44
C GLY A 98 -7.57 6.87 -1.46
N VAL A 99 -6.68 7.82 -1.20
CA VAL A 99 -5.43 8.03 -1.95
C VAL A 99 -4.27 8.07 -0.96
N GLU A 100 -3.16 7.43 -1.30
CA GLU A 100 -1.93 7.53 -0.54
C GLU A 100 -1.15 8.77 -0.98
N ILE A 101 -0.77 9.59 0.00
CA ILE A 101 0.04 10.80 -0.17
C ILE A 101 1.36 10.60 0.55
N ALA A 102 2.45 10.64 -0.19
CA ALA A 102 3.79 10.59 0.38
C ALA A 102 4.40 11.99 0.45
N SER A 103 4.99 12.34 1.58
CA SER A 103 5.73 13.59 1.73
C SER A 103 7.08 13.39 2.37
N THR A 104 8.08 14.06 1.81
CA THR A 104 9.45 14.09 2.32
C THR A 104 9.72 15.28 3.24
N SER A 105 8.81 16.27 3.24
CA SER A 105 8.90 17.49 4.08
C SER A 105 7.85 17.49 5.19
N SER A 106 8.20 18.09 6.33
CA SER A 106 7.25 18.40 7.40
C SER A 106 6.40 19.64 7.10
N ASN A 107 6.78 20.45 6.12
CA ASN A 107 6.04 21.63 5.69
C ASN A 107 5.43 21.39 4.30
N PRO A 108 4.10 21.48 4.14
CA PRO A 108 3.45 21.34 2.84
C PRO A 108 3.97 22.29 1.74
N GLU A 109 4.39 23.50 2.11
CA GLU A 109 4.90 24.49 1.15
C GLU A 109 6.20 24.04 0.46
N ASP A 110 6.96 23.14 1.10
CA ASP A 110 8.22 22.61 0.59
C ASP A 110 8.02 21.32 -0.24
N ASP A 111 6.79 20.83 -0.37
CA ASP A 111 6.48 19.61 -1.11
C ASP A 111 5.33 19.81 -2.11
N HIS A 112 5.66 20.46 -3.22
CA HIS A 112 4.71 20.77 -4.29
C HIS A 112 4.04 19.51 -4.86
N ARG A 113 4.75 18.39 -4.93
CA ARG A 113 4.24 17.12 -5.43
C ARG A 113 3.08 16.59 -4.56
N ALA A 114 3.28 16.55 -3.26
CA ALA A 114 2.27 16.06 -2.33
C ALA A 114 1.08 17.05 -2.21
N THR A 115 1.33 18.37 -2.26
CA THR A 115 0.26 19.38 -2.25
C THR A 115 -0.60 19.36 -3.51
N GLU A 116 -0.04 19.05 -4.69
CA GLU A 116 -0.80 18.85 -5.92
C GLU A 116 -1.77 17.65 -5.82
N LEU A 117 -1.38 16.57 -5.13
CA LEU A 117 -2.28 15.44 -4.86
C LEU A 117 -3.41 15.83 -3.88
N VAL A 118 -3.11 16.62 -2.84
CA VAL A 118 -4.16 17.13 -1.93
C VAL A 118 -5.17 17.98 -2.71
N GLU A 119 -4.68 18.86 -3.58
CA GLU A 119 -5.54 19.70 -4.43
C GLU A 119 -6.37 18.86 -5.41
N LEU A 120 -5.79 17.82 -6.00
CA LEU A 120 -6.51 16.87 -6.83
C LEU A 120 -7.62 16.17 -6.04
N MET A 121 -7.29 15.64 -4.85
CA MET A 121 -8.28 15.00 -3.98
C MET A 121 -9.43 15.95 -3.62
N ARG A 122 -9.12 17.20 -3.28
CA ARG A 122 -10.13 18.24 -2.98
C ARG A 122 -11.04 18.48 -4.19
N LYS A 123 -10.48 18.64 -5.40
CA LYS A 123 -11.24 18.82 -6.65
C LYS A 123 -12.13 17.62 -6.98
N ARG A 124 -11.65 16.41 -6.70
CA ARG A 124 -12.36 15.15 -6.94
C ARG A 124 -13.28 14.74 -5.76
N ARG A 125 -13.34 15.54 -4.70
CA ARG A 125 -14.15 15.31 -3.49
C ARG A 125 -13.82 14.01 -2.77
N LEU A 126 -12.54 13.60 -2.80
CA LEU A 126 -12.04 12.46 -2.05
C LEU A 126 -11.78 12.89 -0.61
N THR A 127 -12.21 12.06 0.34
CA THR A 127 -12.27 12.44 1.77
C THR A 127 -11.33 11.65 2.67
N VAL A 128 -10.51 10.75 2.11
CA VAL A 128 -9.63 9.88 2.90
C VAL A 128 -8.24 9.83 2.29
N ALA A 129 -7.22 10.13 3.09
CA ALA A 129 -5.81 9.99 2.74
C ALA A 129 -5.11 8.96 3.63
N LEU A 130 -4.29 8.11 3.04
CA LEU A 130 -3.22 7.39 3.71
C LEU A 130 -1.95 8.24 3.60
N PHE A 131 -1.40 8.70 4.73
CA PHE A 131 -0.22 9.56 4.70
C PHE A 131 1.06 8.75 4.94
N GLU A 132 2.01 8.83 4.00
CA GLU A 132 3.34 8.25 4.12
C GLU A 132 4.37 9.36 4.38
N GLY A 133 4.91 9.36 5.58
CA GLY A 133 5.93 10.32 6.03
C GLY A 133 7.34 9.71 6.11
N PHE A 134 7.55 8.53 5.52
CA PHE A 134 8.81 7.78 5.56
C PHE A 134 9.36 7.60 6.98
N GLY A 135 8.49 7.13 7.87
CA GLY A 135 8.78 6.87 9.28
C GLY A 135 8.64 8.09 10.19
N LYS A 136 8.22 9.24 9.66
CA LYS A 136 7.90 10.44 10.45
C LYS A 136 6.39 10.57 10.59
N VAL A 137 5.94 11.04 11.75
CA VAL A 137 4.54 11.44 11.98
C VAL A 137 4.22 12.68 11.13
N ALA A 138 3.06 12.68 10.48
CA ALA A 138 2.59 13.86 9.74
C ALA A 138 2.57 15.08 10.65
N SER A 139 3.14 16.18 10.19
CA SER A 139 3.18 17.42 10.95
C SER A 139 1.78 18.02 11.10
N LYS A 140 1.61 18.89 12.09
CA LYS A 140 0.37 19.63 12.25
C LYS A 140 0.00 20.47 11.02
N ALA A 141 0.98 20.96 10.27
CA ALA A 141 0.76 21.68 9.02
C ALA A 141 0.12 20.78 7.94
N TRP A 142 0.61 19.56 7.77
CA TRP A 142 0.00 18.57 6.88
C TRP A 142 -1.41 18.18 7.31
N VAL A 143 -1.60 17.91 8.60
CA VAL A 143 -2.92 17.55 9.13
C VAL A 143 -3.91 18.70 8.91
N ASN A 144 -3.52 19.95 9.19
CA ASN A 144 -4.38 21.11 8.97
C ASN A 144 -4.72 21.28 7.48
N LEU A 145 -3.77 21.12 6.56
CA LEU A 145 -4.01 21.20 5.12
C LEU A 145 -5.03 20.16 4.66
N LEU A 146 -4.89 18.93 5.11
CA LEU A 146 -5.80 17.82 4.77
C LEU A 146 -7.20 18.07 5.37
N HIS A 147 -7.29 18.40 6.65
CA HIS A 147 -8.57 18.70 7.31
C HIS A 147 -9.28 19.91 6.69
N ASN A 148 -8.56 20.98 6.37
CA ASN A 148 -9.14 22.15 5.68
C ASN A 148 -9.64 21.82 4.26
N SER A 149 -9.10 20.75 3.66
CA SER A 149 -9.56 20.19 2.38
C SER A 149 -10.70 19.17 2.56
N GLY A 150 -11.19 18.91 3.78
CA GLY A 150 -12.22 17.92 4.09
C GLY A 150 -11.73 16.47 4.04
N ILE A 151 -10.42 16.26 4.15
CA ILE A 151 -9.77 14.95 4.01
C ILE A 151 -9.35 14.43 5.38
N LYS A 152 -9.82 13.24 5.75
CA LYS A 152 -9.37 12.50 6.93
C LYS A 152 -8.05 11.81 6.66
N ILE A 153 -7.24 11.69 7.70
CA ILE A 153 -5.88 11.18 7.60
C ILE A 153 -5.71 9.88 8.38
N MET A 154 -5.20 8.86 7.69
CA MET A 154 -4.71 7.61 8.29
C MET A 154 -3.20 7.58 8.16
N GLN A 155 -2.50 7.07 9.18
CA GLN A 155 -1.05 6.91 9.11
C GLN A 155 -0.57 5.64 9.82
N ILE A 156 0.43 4.98 9.23
CA ILE A 156 1.19 3.91 9.87
C ILE A 156 2.12 4.54 10.91
N ILE A 157 2.00 4.10 12.15
CA ILE A 157 2.83 4.54 13.27
C ILE A 157 3.77 3.39 13.67
N ASN A 158 5.05 3.57 13.37
CA ASN A 158 6.06 2.52 13.52
C ASN A 158 6.56 2.35 14.96
N LYS A 159 6.45 3.38 15.79
CA LYS A 159 6.91 3.37 17.19
C LYS A 159 5.78 3.77 18.11
N ILE A 160 5.57 3.01 19.16
CA ILE A 160 4.51 3.28 20.16
C ILE A 160 4.66 4.68 20.79
N ASN A 161 5.90 5.16 20.93
CA ASN A 161 6.19 6.50 21.47
C ASN A 161 5.71 7.66 20.56
N ASP A 162 5.47 7.39 19.27
CA ASP A 162 5.03 8.40 18.30
C ASP A 162 3.49 8.59 18.32
N ILE A 163 2.75 7.75 19.05
CA ILE A 163 1.28 7.83 19.19
C ILE A 163 0.86 9.18 19.74
N SER A 164 1.52 9.66 20.80
CA SER A 164 1.19 10.95 21.42
C SER A 164 1.38 12.12 20.44
N ALA A 165 2.44 12.11 19.65
CA ALA A 165 2.67 13.11 18.60
C ALA A 165 1.60 13.03 17.51
N ALA A 166 1.25 11.83 17.06
CA ALA A 166 0.21 11.62 16.06
C ALA A 166 -1.15 12.15 16.52
N GLN A 167 -1.52 11.89 17.77
CA GLN A 167 -2.74 12.40 18.38
C GLN A 167 -2.73 13.93 18.54
N SER A 168 -1.63 14.49 19.02
CA SER A 168 -1.48 15.94 19.21
C SER A 168 -1.51 16.70 17.89
N ASN A 169 -1.04 16.08 16.81
CA ASN A 169 -1.12 16.66 15.47
C ASN A 169 -2.52 16.51 14.85
N GLY A 170 -3.36 15.59 15.36
CA GLY A 170 -4.75 15.42 14.93
C GLY A 170 -4.95 14.32 13.88
N ILE A 171 -4.11 13.28 13.84
CA ILE A 171 -4.31 12.12 12.94
C ILE A 171 -5.61 11.39 13.35
N ASP A 172 -6.47 11.12 12.38
CA ASP A 172 -7.82 10.57 12.63
C ASP A 172 -7.78 9.06 12.91
N ILE A 173 -6.91 8.31 12.25
CA ILE A 173 -6.81 6.85 12.38
C ILE A 173 -5.34 6.44 12.39
N LEU A 174 -4.95 5.66 13.39
CA LEU A 174 -3.60 5.10 13.50
C LEU A 174 -3.57 3.67 12.95
N ILE A 175 -2.49 3.30 12.30
CA ILE A 175 -2.27 1.95 11.78
C ILE A 175 -1.06 1.34 12.50
N CYS A 176 -1.29 0.21 13.20
CA CYS A 176 -0.24 -0.56 13.86
C CYS A 176 0.12 -1.79 13.04
N LYS A 177 1.36 -1.90 12.56
CA LYS A 177 1.84 -3.06 11.78
C LYS A 177 2.54 -4.13 12.64
N SER A 178 2.66 -3.91 13.95
CA SER A 178 3.24 -4.88 14.89
C SER A 178 2.16 -5.72 15.55
N ASN A 179 2.12 -7.02 15.24
CA ASN A 179 1.16 -7.93 15.84
C ASN A 179 1.42 -8.15 17.34
N THR A 180 2.68 -8.12 17.77
CA THR A 180 3.09 -8.32 19.16
C THR A 180 2.81 -7.11 20.03
N GLU A 181 2.83 -5.90 19.45
CA GLU A 181 2.62 -4.64 20.17
C GLU A 181 1.18 -4.12 20.07
N LEU A 182 0.31 -4.76 19.27
CA LEU A 182 -1.01 -4.25 18.95
C LEU A 182 -1.85 -3.91 20.20
N ALA A 183 -1.87 -4.79 21.20
CA ALA A 183 -2.67 -4.56 22.42
C ALA A 183 -2.16 -3.33 23.20
N SER A 184 -0.84 -3.20 23.36
CA SER A 184 -0.23 -2.04 24.02
C SER A 184 -0.42 -0.77 23.21
N PHE A 185 -0.32 -0.86 21.88
CA PHE A 185 -0.56 0.24 20.96
C PHE A 185 -2.01 0.75 21.06
N VAL A 186 -3.00 -0.14 21.04
CA VAL A 186 -4.43 0.20 21.21
C VAL A 186 -4.68 0.85 22.56
N HIS A 187 -4.10 0.30 23.63
CA HIS A 187 -4.22 0.87 24.96
C HIS A 187 -3.69 2.32 25.00
N GLN A 188 -2.52 2.57 24.41
CA GLN A 188 -1.93 3.92 24.37
C GLN A 188 -2.67 4.85 23.43
N ALA A 189 -3.23 4.37 22.31
CA ALA A 189 -4.05 5.13 21.40
C ALA A 189 -5.38 5.62 22.02
N GLY A 190 -5.86 4.94 23.06
CA GLY A 190 -7.03 5.34 23.84
C GLY A 190 -8.28 5.54 22.97
N LYS A 191 -8.70 6.79 22.76
CA LYS A 191 -9.91 7.12 21.97
C LYS A 191 -9.67 7.19 20.46
N THR A 192 -8.41 7.26 20.01
CA THR A 192 -8.07 7.33 18.58
C THR A 192 -8.20 5.93 17.97
N PRO A 193 -8.97 5.77 16.88
CA PRO A 193 -9.17 4.47 16.25
C PRO A 193 -7.87 3.88 15.75
N VAL A 194 -7.74 2.55 15.89
CA VAL A 194 -6.57 1.79 15.43
C VAL A 194 -7.00 0.73 14.43
N LEU A 195 -6.32 0.69 13.28
CA LEU A 195 -6.33 -0.42 12.36
C LEU A 195 -5.13 -1.32 12.64
N ALA A 196 -5.37 -2.63 12.68
CA ALA A 196 -4.30 -3.62 12.73
C ALA A 196 -3.81 -3.93 11.32
N GLY A 197 -2.55 -3.56 11.05
CA GLY A 197 -1.92 -3.79 9.75
C GLY A 197 -1.29 -5.17 9.70
N TYR A 198 -1.87 -6.07 8.91
CA TYR A 198 -1.38 -7.43 8.72
C TYR A 198 -1.07 -7.73 7.27
N ASP A 199 0.02 -8.42 7.04
CA ASP A 199 0.31 -9.06 5.77
C ASP A 199 0.15 -10.58 5.95
N THR A 200 -1.07 -11.06 5.76
CA THR A 200 -1.49 -12.45 5.99
C THR A 200 -2.62 -12.85 5.05
N THR A 201 -2.81 -14.14 4.89
CA THR A 201 -3.94 -14.75 4.14
C THR A 201 -4.99 -15.36 5.06
N ASN A 202 -4.85 -15.21 6.38
CA ASN A 202 -5.76 -15.75 7.39
C ASN A 202 -7.12 -15.03 7.35
N SER A 203 -8.21 -15.77 7.10
CA SER A 203 -9.57 -15.23 7.07
C SER A 203 -10.12 -14.81 8.44
N HIS A 204 -9.50 -15.23 9.53
CA HIS A 204 -9.88 -14.83 10.91
C HIS A 204 -9.18 -13.53 11.37
N VAL A 205 -8.35 -12.91 10.53
CA VAL A 205 -7.51 -11.76 10.90
C VAL A 205 -8.32 -10.58 11.45
N LEU A 206 -9.53 -10.33 10.92
CA LEU A 206 -10.40 -9.27 11.42
C LEU A 206 -10.87 -9.57 12.85
N LYS A 207 -11.33 -10.79 13.11
CA LYS A 207 -11.76 -11.25 14.44
C LYS A 207 -10.62 -11.14 15.46
N ASP A 208 -9.44 -11.61 15.08
CA ASP A 208 -8.24 -11.56 15.92
C ASP A 208 -7.84 -10.11 16.25
N ALA A 209 -7.93 -9.20 15.29
CA ALA A 209 -7.68 -7.78 15.49
C ALA A 209 -8.68 -7.14 16.45
N LEU A 210 -9.96 -7.41 16.27
CA LEU A 210 -11.04 -6.90 17.13
C LEU A 210 -10.89 -7.43 18.57
N ALA A 211 -10.53 -8.71 18.74
CA ALA A 211 -10.28 -9.30 20.04
C ALA A 211 -9.10 -8.64 20.79
N LYS A 212 -8.13 -8.08 20.07
CA LYS A 212 -7.01 -7.30 20.61
C LYS A 212 -7.33 -5.82 20.82
N GLY A 213 -8.58 -5.40 20.55
CA GLY A 213 -9.07 -4.03 20.74
C GLY A 213 -8.87 -3.09 19.57
N ALA A 214 -8.30 -3.53 18.44
CA ALA A 214 -8.30 -2.75 17.21
C ALA A 214 -9.74 -2.59 16.70
N GLN A 215 -10.01 -1.54 15.91
CA GLN A 215 -11.35 -1.28 15.38
C GLN A 215 -11.51 -1.74 13.92
N GLY A 216 -10.47 -2.32 13.34
CA GLY A 216 -10.48 -2.88 11.98
C GLY A 216 -9.10 -3.36 11.55
N VAL A 217 -8.98 -3.70 10.28
CA VAL A 217 -7.74 -4.23 9.69
C VAL A 217 -7.30 -3.45 8.46
N PHE A 218 -5.98 -3.48 8.21
CA PHE A 218 -5.32 -2.92 7.05
C PHE A 218 -4.51 -4.03 6.37
N LEU A 219 -4.93 -4.46 5.17
CA LEU A 219 -4.50 -5.72 4.55
C LEU A 219 -3.94 -5.51 3.15
N LYS A 220 -2.82 -6.17 2.83
CA LYS A 220 -2.11 -6.09 1.55
C LYS A 220 -2.34 -7.32 0.65
N THR A 221 -1.73 -8.44 0.99
CA THR A 221 -1.55 -9.60 0.09
C THR A 221 -2.87 -10.19 -0.40
N VAL A 222 -3.88 -10.32 0.46
CA VAL A 222 -5.17 -10.90 0.06
C VAL A 222 -5.81 -10.13 -1.09
N PHE A 223 -5.68 -8.80 -1.10
CA PHE A 223 -6.21 -7.94 -2.17
C PHE A 223 -5.27 -7.88 -3.37
N ALA A 224 -3.94 -7.89 -3.17
CA ALA A 224 -2.97 -7.96 -4.26
C ALA A 224 -3.12 -9.21 -5.13
N LEU A 225 -3.69 -10.28 -4.57
CA LEU A 225 -3.97 -11.54 -5.25
C LEU A 225 -5.45 -11.72 -5.62
N ALA A 226 -6.28 -10.72 -5.40
CA ALA A 226 -7.68 -10.76 -5.82
C ALA A 226 -7.80 -10.93 -7.35
N LYS A 227 -8.94 -11.43 -7.82
CA LYS A 227 -9.19 -11.62 -9.26
C LYS A 227 -9.05 -10.31 -10.03
N GLU A 228 -9.49 -9.21 -9.45
CA GLU A 228 -9.47 -7.86 -10.01
C GLU A 228 -8.09 -7.18 -9.96
N ALA A 229 -7.17 -7.71 -9.14
CA ALA A 229 -5.83 -7.13 -9.02
C ALA A 229 -5.01 -7.29 -10.29
N PRO A 230 -4.16 -6.30 -10.63
CA PRO A 230 -3.32 -6.34 -11.83
C PRO A 230 -2.17 -7.35 -11.75
N THR A 231 -2.06 -8.09 -10.65
CA THR A 231 -1.12 -9.20 -10.53
C THR A 231 -1.33 -10.22 -11.64
N SER A 232 -0.25 -10.58 -12.33
CA SER A 232 -0.23 -11.50 -13.46
C SER A 232 -0.92 -12.84 -13.14
N PRO A 233 -1.71 -13.41 -14.07
CA PRO A 233 -2.23 -14.77 -13.93
C PRO A 233 -1.13 -15.81 -13.65
N ILE A 234 0.05 -15.65 -14.26
CA ILE A 234 1.20 -16.53 -14.03
C ILE A 234 1.61 -16.54 -12.55
N ILE A 235 1.64 -15.36 -11.91
CA ILE A 235 1.97 -15.25 -10.50
C ILE A 235 0.85 -15.83 -9.63
N LYS A 236 -0.40 -15.54 -9.95
CA LYS A 236 -1.55 -16.11 -9.24
C LYS A 236 -1.54 -17.64 -9.28
N ASP A 237 -1.28 -18.23 -10.43
CA ASP A 237 -1.18 -19.69 -10.60
C ASP A 237 0.00 -20.27 -9.82
N LYS A 238 1.17 -19.62 -9.86
CA LYS A 238 2.34 -20.06 -9.08
C LYS A 238 2.04 -20.04 -7.57
N ILE A 239 1.33 -19.04 -7.07
CA ILE A 239 0.98 -18.94 -5.63
C ILE A 239 0.03 -20.05 -5.20
N ILE A 240 -1.00 -20.38 -5.98
CA ILE A 240 -1.94 -21.49 -5.69
C ILE A 240 -1.19 -22.81 -5.49
N ASN A 241 -0.13 -23.03 -6.27
CA ASN A 241 0.68 -24.25 -6.26
C ASN A 241 1.88 -24.16 -5.31
N ALA A 242 2.20 -23.00 -4.76
CA ALA A 242 3.36 -22.80 -3.90
C ALA A 242 3.28 -23.59 -2.59
N GLN A 243 4.45 -23.97 -2.10
CA GLN A 243 4.62 -24.57 -0.78
C GLN A 243 5.45 -23.66 0.13
N LYS A 244 5.29 -23.82 1.44
CA LYS A 244 5.94 -22.96 2.43
C LYS A 244 7.46 -22.83 2.23
N HIS A 245 8.14 -23.93 1.96
CA HIS A 245 9.60 -23.99 1.82
C HIS A 245 10.13 -23.39 0.52
N GLU A 246 9.25 -23.10 -0.44
CA GLU A 246 9.63 -22.50 -1.72
C GLU A 246 9.71 -20.99 -1.68
N LEU A 247 9.06 -20.35 -0.67
CA LEU A 247 9.11 -18.90 -0.55
C LEU A 247 10.49 -18.43 -0.14
N ILE A 248 11.02 -17.47 -0.89
CA ILE A 248 12.30 -16.82 -0.66
C ILE A 248 12.05 -15.53 0.12
N SER A 249 12.88 -15.24 1.13
CA SER A 249 12.81 -13.98 1.86
C SER A 249 14.11 -13.19 1.74
N PHE A 250 13.98 -11.88 1.68
CA PHE A 250 15.11 -10.94 1.69
C PHE A 250 14.72 -9.63 2.40
N LYS A 251 15.72 -8.90 2.88
CA LYS A 251 15.49 -7.62 3.57
C LYS A 251 15.66 -6.46 2.60
N MET A 252 14.69 -5.57 2.56
CA MET A 252 14.72 -4.38 1.70
C MET A 252 14.08 -3.20 2.44
N ASN A 253 14.79 -2.07 2.55
CA ASN A 253 14.30 -0.87 3.25
C ASN A 253 13.71 -1.18 4.64
N SER A 254 14.44 -1.92 5.47
CA SER A 254 14.05 -2.35 6.83
C SER A 254 12.82 -3.26 6.92
N ARG A 255 12.34 -3.80 5.78
CA ARG A 255 11.23 -4.77 5.70
C ARG A 255 11.75 -6.12 5.23
N THR A 256 11.13 -7.19 5.72
CA THR A 256 11.29 -8.53 5.13
C THR A 256 10.25 -8.67 4.02
N ILE A 257 10.73 -8.96 2.82
CA ILE A 257 9.91 -9.25 1.65
C ILE A 257 9.90 -10.76 1.45
N TYR A 258 8.73 -11.32 1.18
CA TYR A 258 8.58 -12.71 0.75
C TYR A 258 8.23 -12.76 -0.73
N SER A 259 8.90 -13.64 -1.44
CA SER A 259 8.76 -13.76 -2.89
C SER A 259 8.68 -15.23 -3.32
N LEU A 260 8.00 -15.45 -4.43
CA LEU A 260 8.12 -16.70 -5.18
C LEU A 260 9.57 -16.86 -5.67
N PRO A 261 10.04 -18.12 -5.86
CA PRO A 261 11.38 -18.39 -6.33
C PRO A 261 11.61 -17.91 -7.77
N GLY A 262 12.80 -17.39 -8.01
CA GLY A 262 13.27 -16.91 -9.30
C GLY A 262 14.70 -16.42 -9.19
N LYS A 263 15.31 -16.05 -10.30
CA LYS A 263 16.72 -15.65 -10.33
C LYS A 263 16.98 -14.38 -9.52
N LEU A 264 16.16 -13.35 -9.72
CA LEU A 264 16.30 -12.11 -8.97
C LEU A 264 16.01 -12.31 -7.46
N PRO A 265 14.90 -12.93 -7.01
CA PRO A 265 14.68 -13.21 -5.60
C PRO A 265 15.81 -13.96 -4.91
N GLN A 266 16.40 -14.98 -5.58
CA GLN A 266 17.55 -15.72 -5.05
C GLN A 266 18.79 -14.83 -4.89
N LYS A 267 19.06 -13.95 -5.88
CA LYS A 267 20.13 -12.96 -5.79
C LYS A 267 19.92 -12.00 -4.60
N LEU A 268 18.70 -11.50 -4.42
CA LEU A 268 18.38 -10.56 -3.32
C LEU A 268 18.49 -11.24 -1.95
N ALA A 269 18.09 -12.51 -1.84
CA ALA A 269 18.25 -13.30 -0.62
C ALA A 269 19.75 -13.48 -0.28
N LYS A 270 20.59 -13.75 -1.28
CA LYS A 270 22.04 -13.84 -1.08
C LYS A 270 22.64 -12.52 -0.59
N LEU A 271 22.28 -11.38 -1.21
CA LEU A 271 22.73 -10.05 -0.74
C LEU A 271 22.31 -9.80 0.70
N THR A 272 21.13 -10.25 1.11
CA THR A 272 20.68 -10.17 2.51
C THR A 272 21.54 -11.01 3.45
N GLN A 273 21.95 -12.23 3.04
CA GLN A 273 22.83 -13.10 3.81
C GLN A 273 24.25 -12.51 3.92
N ASP A 274 24.71 -11.83 2.88
CA ASP A 274 25.99 -11.12 2.85
C ASP A 274 25.96 -9.79 3.63
N ASN A 275 24.83 -9.48 4.34
CA ASN A 275 24.57 -8.28 5.14
C ASN A 275 24.66 -6.96 4.37
N GLU A 276 24.31 -6.98 3.08
CA GLU A 276 24.20 -5.76 2.29
C GLU A 276 23.07 -4.84 2.84
N ASP A 277 23.26 -3.53 2.72
CA ASP A 277 22.28 -2.54 3.15
C ASP A 277 20.96 -2.69 2.35
N GLY A 278 19.84 -2.51 3.03
CA GLY A 278 18.51 -2.58 2.40
C GLY A 278 18.31 -1.63 1.22
N LYS A 279 19.07 -0.54 1.16
CA LYS A 279 19.13 0.39 0.02
C LYS A 279 19.83 -0.22 -1.19
N GLN A 280 20.96 -0.90 -0.95
CA GLN A 280 21.70 -1.61 -1.98
C GLN A 280 20.84 -2.75 -2.55
N ILE A 281 20.12 -3.46 -1.69
CA ILE A 281 19.19 -4.51 -2.11
C ILE A 281 18.04 -3.91 -2.93
N PHE A 282 17.48 -2.76 -2.54
CA PHE A 282 16.45 -2.05 -3.32
C PHE A 282 16.96 -1.64 -4.70
N THR A 283 18.19 -1.15 -4.79
CA THR A 283 18.84 -0.82 -6.06
C THR A 283 19.09 -2.08 -6.91
N ALA A 284 19.58 -3.17 -6.29
CA ALA A 284 19.80 -4.45 -6.98
C ALA A 284 18.49 -5.10 -7.46
N ALA A 285 17.38 -4.79 -6.81
CA ALA A 285 16.03 -5.20 -7.19
C ALA A 285 15.43 -4.36 -8.33
N ASP A 286 16.13 -3.34 -8.83
CA ASP A 286 15.60 -2.33 -9.74
C ASP A 286 14.36 -1.60 -9.15
N GLY A 287 14.35 -1.42 -7.85
CA GLY A 287 13.33 -0.71 -7.12
C GLY A 287 11.91 -1.23 -7.38
N TYR A 288 11.00 -0.31 -7.69
CA TYR A 288 9.62 -0.66 -8.05
C TYR A 288 9.47 -1.31 -9.42
N GLN A 289 10.47 -1.14 -10.31
CA GLN A 289 10.48 -1.80 -11.60
C GLN A 289 10.57 -3.34 -11.45
N GLY A 290 11.44 -3.81 -10.55
CA GLY A 290 11.52 -5.24 -10.25
C GLY A 290 10.21 -5.80 -9.69
N LEU A 291 9.47 -5.00 -8.91
CA LEU A 291 8.14 -5.40 -8.43
C LEU A 291 7.12 -5.52 -9.59
N ILE A 292 7.11 -4.56 -10.51
CA ILE A 292 6.25 -4.59 -11.70
C ILE A 292 6.60 -5.82 -12.56
N ASN A 293 7.89 -6.02 -12.86
CA ASN A 293 8.35 -7.17 -13.63
C ASN A 293 7.90 -8.49 -13.00
N GLY A 294 8.01 -8.63 -11.68
CA GLY A 294 7.58 -9.81 -10.94
C GLY A 294 6.08 -9.95 -10.86
N MET A 295 5.39 -8.98 -10.29
CA MET A 295 3.95 -9.07 -9.97
C MET A 295 3.07 -8.91 -11.21
N ALA A 296 3.28 -7.88 -12.04
CA ALA A 296 2.42 -7.58 -13.17
C ALA A 296 2.80 -8.35 -14.43
N GLU A 297 4.10 -8.50 -14.72
CA GLU A 297 4.59 -9.18 -15.92
C GLU A 297 4.82 -10.69 -15.72
N GLY A 298 4.86 -11.14 -14.46
CA GLY A 298 5.07 -12.55 -14.13
C GLY A 298 6.51 -13.04 -14.34
N ASN A 299 7.45 -12.11 -14.52
CA ASN A 299 8.86 -12.43 -14.83
C ASN A 299 9.74 -12.35 -13.57
N LEU A 300 10.03 -13.50 -12.99
CA LEU A 300 10.87 -13.63 -11.78
C LEU A 300 12.38 -13.77 -12.07
N GLU A 301 12.78 -13.75 -13.35
CA GLU A 301 14.20 -13.67 -13.73
C GLU A 301 14.79 -12.28 -13.42
N ILE A 302 13.96 -11.24 -13.66
CA ILE A 302 14.31 -9.83 -13.49
C ILE A 302 13.37 -9.08 -12.52
N GLY A 303 12.47 -9.80 -11.88
CA GLY A 303 11.48 -9.24 -10.95
C GLY A 303 11.33 -10.07 -9.68
N TYR A 304 10.56 -9.53 -8.74
CA TYR A 304 10.22 -10.18 -7.46
C TYR A 304 8.75 -9.99 -7.13
N THR A 305 8.22 -10.80 -6.20
CA THR A 305 6.89 -10.59 -5.63
C THR A 305 7.01 -10.04 -4.20
N ASP A 306 6.06 -9.21 -3.77
CA ASP A 306 5.90 -8.76 -2.38
C ASP A 306 4.59 -9.31 -1.83
N ILE A 307 4.65 -10.47 -1.21
CA ILE A 307 3.52 -11.27 -0.73
C ILE A 307 3.69 -11.65 0.74
N ALA A 308 2.62 -12.08 1.38
CA ALA A 308 2.65 -12.54 2.77
C ALA A 308 3.44 -13.85 2.90
N ALA A 309 4.07 -14.04 4.07
CA ALA A 309 4.81 -15.26 4.40
C ALA A 309 3.95 -16.53 4.37
N ASP A 310 2.63 -16.39 4.51
CA ASP A 310 1.64 -17.46 4.52
C ASP A 310 0.86 -17.59 3.20
N SER A 311 1.31 -16.93 2.12
CA SER A 311 0.65 -16.93 0.80
C SER A 311 0.46 -18.33 0.21
N TYR A 312 1.29 -19.29 0.59
CA TYR A 312 1.17 -20.71 0.22
C TYR A 312 -0.15 -21.36 0.70
N ASN A 313 -0.90 -20.71 1.61
CA ASN A 313 -2.22 -21.16 2.04
C ASN A 313 -3.33 -20.79 1.04
N ILE A 314 -3.07 -19.88 0.09
CA ILE A 314 -4.02 -19.54 -0.94
C ILE A 314 -4.11 -20.69 -1.94
N LYS A 315 -5.31 -21.29 -2.06
CA LYS A 315 -5.58 -22.42 -2.98
C LYS A 315 -6.55 -22.05 -4.09
N THR A 316 -7.16 -20.88 -4.02
CA THR A 316 -8.06 -20.34 -5.06
C THR A 316 -7.94 -18.84 -5.13
N ILE A 317 -8.01 -18.29 -6.33
CA ILE A 317 -8.08 -16.84 -6.53
C ILE A 317 -9.52 -16.38 -6.40
N LYS A 318 -9.76 -15.50 -5.44
CA LYS A 318 -11.07 -14.96 -5.08
C LYS A 318 -11.26 -13.55 -5.60
N THR A 319 -12.52 -13.13 -5.77
CA THR A 319 -12.83 -11.71 -6.00
C THR A 319 -12.67 -10.91 -4.71
N ALA A 320 -12.51 -9.59 -4.82
CA ALA A 320 -12.49 -8.70 -3.64
C ALA A 320 -13.75 -8.89 -2.78
N HIS A 321 -14.90 -9.07 -3.41
CA HIS A 321 -16.16 -9.36 -2.72
C HIS A 321 -16.11 -10.66 -1.90
N GLN A 322 -15.60 -11.75 -2.47
CA GLN A 322 -15.47 -13.03 -1.78
C GLN A 322 -14.49 -12.94 -0.61
N ILE A 323 -13.37 -12.22 -0.78
CA ILE A 323 -12.38 -12.00 0.29
C ILE A 323 -13.04 -11.25 1.46
N ILE A 324 -13.74 -10.15 1.19
CA ILE A 324 -14.40 -9.34 2.22
C ILE A 324 -15.51 -10.14 2.92
N ALA A 325 -16.30 -10.90 2.17
CA ALA A 325 -17.33 -11.77 2.73
C ALA A 325 -16.75 -12.81 3.69
N GLU A 326 -15.63 -13.45 3.35
CA GLU A 326 -14.96 -14.40 4.26
C GLU A 326 -14.41 -13.73 5.51
N LEU A 327 -13.76 -12.58 5.37
CA LEU A 327 -13.23 -11.82 6.50
C LEU A 327 -14.33 -11.39 7.47
N THR A 328 -15.53 -11.16 6.99
CA THR A 328 -16.68 -10.68 7.78
C THR A 328 -17.58 -11.79 8.30
N ASN A 329 -17.73 -12.92 7.59
CA ASN A 329 -18.55 -14.05 8.01
C ASN A 329 -17.89 -14.92 9.09
N ASN A 330 -16.57 -14.80 9.27
CA ASN A 330 -15.81 -15.50 10.31
C ASN A 330 -15.72 -14.69 11.62
N ASN A 331 -16.52 -13.64 11.77
CA ASN A 331 -16.60 -12.80 12.97
C ASN A 331 -17.71 -13.22 13.94
#